data_2678b24590376ec1a35719b675c84c11
#
_entry.id   2678b24590376ec1a35719b675c84c11
#
_cell.length_a   1.000
_cell.length_b   1.000
_cell.length_c   1.000
_cell.angle_alpha   90.00
_cell.angle_beta   90.00
_cell.angle_gamma   90.00
#
_symmetry.space_group_name_H-M   'P 1'
#
loop_
_entity.id
_entity.type
_entity.pdbx_description
1 polymer ?
#
loop_
_entity_poly.entity_id
_entity_poly.type
_entity_poly.pdbx_seq_one_letter_code
_entity_poly.pdbx_strand_id
1 'polypeptide(L)'
;MVRLTDLHEAEAKHMRARADAMQPVDPAPWITPKSLRECHVAIVSTAGLHRRSDAPFNPGAVDYRLLPGDVDFADVVVSHISTNFDRSAFQQDPNIQTHQLD
;
A
#
# COMPACT_ATOMS: atom_id res chain seq x y z
N MET A 1 -14.44 -2.90 11.64
CA MET A 1 -13.40 -3.93 11.32
C MET A 1 -14.17 -5.15 10.81
N VAL A 2 -13.90 -5.63 9.61
CA VAL A 2 -14.52 -6.83 9.02
C VAL A 2 -13.91 -8.06 9.67
N ARG A 3 -14.73 -9.01 10.11
CA ARG A 3 -14.29 -10.28 10.69
C ARG A 3 -14.40 -11.38 9.63
N LEU A 4 -13.63 -12.46 9.75
CA LEU A 4 -13.75 -13.60 8.85
C LEU A 4 -15.15 -14.22 8.83
N THR A 5 -15.90 -14.07 9.93
CA THR A 5 -17.31 -14.50 10.06
C THR A 5 -18.29 -13.65 9.25
N ASP A 6 -17.88 -12.45 8.86
CA ASP A 6 -18.71 -11.50 8.12
C ASP A 6 -18.53 -11.66 6.59
N LEU A 7 -17.55 -12.50 6.18
CA LEU A 7 -17.24 -12.77 4.77
C LEU A 7 -18.06 -13.96 4.26
N HIS A 8 -18.28 -13.98 2.94
CA HIS A 8 -18.80 -15.16 2.28
C HIS A 8 -17.85 -16.36 2.50
N GLU A 9 -18.43 -17.56 2.64
CA GLU A 9 -17.67 -18.76 3.02
C GLU A 9 -16.43 -19.02 2.13
N ALA A 10 -16.55 -18.83 0.82
CA ALA A 10 -15.48 -19.01 -0.12
C ALA A 10 -14.31 -18.02 0.13
N GLU A 11 -14.63 -16.76 0.45
CA GLU A 11 -13.64 -15.73 0.77
C GLU A 11 -12.97 -16.00 2.11
N ALA A 12 -13.76 -16.35 3.13
CA ALA A 12 -13.23 -16.72 4.44
C ALA A 12 -12.29 -17.92 4.37
N LYS A 13 -12.64 -18.93 3.56
CA LYS A 13 -11.78 -20.09 3.28
C LYS A 13 -10.47 -19.69 2.59
N HIS A 14 -10.56 -18.83 1.58
CA HIS A 14 -9.37 -18.33 0.87
C HIS A 14 -8.45 -17.55 1.80
N MET A 15 -8.99 -16.67 2.65
CA MET A 15 -8.22 -15.89 3.60
C MET A 15 -7.55 -16.77 4.66
N ARG A 16 -8.24 -17.79 5.17
CA ARG A 16 -7.63 -18.76 6.11
C ARG A 16 -6.48 -19.51 5.46
N ALA A 17 -6.71 -20.08 4.27
CA ALA A 17 -5.66 -20.82 3.56
C ALA A 17 -4.42 -19.94 3.29
N ARG A 18 -4.62 -18.65 2.99
CA ARG A 18 -3.52 -17.71 2.80
C ARG A 18 -2.79 -17.42 4.10
N ALA A 19 -3.51 -17.25 5.21
CA ALA A 19 -2.90 -17.05 6.53
C ALA A 19 -2.09 -18.27 6.98
N ASP A 20 -2.62 -19.47 6.74
CA ASP A 20 -1.95 -20.74 7.10
C ASP A 20 -0.66 -20.98 6.26
N ALA A 21 -0.63 -20.45 5.04
CA ALA A 21 0.54 -20.53 4.16
C ALA A 21 1.60 -19.45 4.45
N MET A 22 1.29 -18.45 5.28
CA MET A 22 2.26 -17.42 5.64
C MET A 22 3.34 -18.00 6.57
N GLN A 23 4.59 -17.70 6.24
CA GLN A 23 5.68 -18.00 7.17
C GLN A 23 5.53 -17.16 8.44
N PRO A 24 5.77 -17.71 9.62
CA PRO A 24 5.78 -16.93 10.84
C PRO A 24 6.77 -15.77 10.70
N VAL A 25 6.26 -14.55 10.88
CA VAL A 25 7.11 -13.38 10.94
C VAL A 25 7.58 -13.27 12.38
N ASP A 26 8.89 -13.22 12.58
CA ASP A 26 9.47 -12.95 13.89
C ASP A 26 8.87 -11.63 14.41
N PRO A 27 8.22 -11.60 15.58
CA PRO A 27 7.63 -10.37 16.09
C PRO A 27 8.72 -9.31 16.17
N ALA A 28 8.62 -8.33 15.31
CA ALA A 28 9.60 -7.25 15.23
C ALA A 28 9.75 -6.63 16.62
N PRO A 29 10.95 -6.56 17.17
CA PRO A 29 11.17 -5.97 18.48
C PRO A 29 10.71 -4.52 18.44
N TRP A 30 10.00 -4.11 19.47
CA TRP A 30 9.70 -2.72 19.69
C TRP A 30 11.01 -1.94 19.78
N ILE A 31 11.23 -1.04 18.88
CA ILE A 31 12.37 -0.12 18.93
C ILE A 31 11.91 1.20 19.54
N THR A 32 12.74 1.79 20.39
CA THR A 32 12.52 3.15 20.83
C THR A 32 12.97 4.09 19.71
N PRO A 33 12.07 4.81 19.05
CA PRO A 33 12.43 5.69 17.96
C PRO A 33 13.22 6.90 18.47
N LYS A 34 14.00 7.49 17.58
CA LYS A 34 14.58 8.82 17.80
C LYS A 34 13.47 9.89 17.81
N SER A 35 13.80 11.10 18.23
CA SER A 35 12.93 12.26 18.02
C SER A 35 12.54 12.40 16.55
N LEU A 36 11.29 12.71 16.23
CA LEU A 36 10.85 12.92 14.84
C LEU A 36 11.69 13.93 14.07
N ARG A 37 12.26 14.92 14.77
CA ARG A 37 13.17 15.92 14.17
C ARG A 37 14.49 15.33 13.67
N GLU A 38 14.85 14.15 14.16
CA GLU A 38 16.07 13.42 13.80
C GLU A 38 15.79 12.22 12.90
N CYS A 39 14.52 12.03 12.52
CA CYS A 39 14.09 10.92 11.68
C CYS A 39 13.96 11.34 10.22
N HIS A 40 14.35 10.45 9.32
CA HIS A 40 13.85 10.45 7.96
C HIS A 40 12.60 9.58 7.93
N VAL A 41 11.48 10.15 7.53
CA VAL A 41 10.20 9.46 7.46
C VAL A 41 9.91 9.08 6.01
N ALA A 42 9.54 7.83 5.80
CA ALA A 42 9.04 7.36 4.50
C ALA A 42 7.66 6.74 4.68
N ILE A 43 6.78 7.01 3.73
CA ILE A 43 5.46 6.40 3.65
C ILE A 43 5.55 5.24 2.67
N VAL A 44 5.10 4.07 3.09
CA VAL A 44 5.03 2.89 2.22
C VAL A 44 3.58 2.63 1.85
N SER A 45 3.29 2.62 0.56
CA SER A 45 1.95 2.38 0.02
C SER A 45 1.96 1.21 -0.95
N THR A 46 0.92 0.38 -0.90
CA THR A 46 0.69 -0.72 -1.86
C THR A 46 -0.21 -0.30 -3.03
N ALA A 47 -0.54 0.98 -3.15
CA ALA A 47 -1.43 1.50 -4.20
C ALA A 47 -0.82 1.50 -5.61
N GLY A 48 0.45 1.12 -5.76
CA GLY A 48 1.13 1.10 -7.05
C GLY A 48 1.35 2.51 -7.62
N LEU A 49 1.65 3.47 -6.75
CA LEU A 49 1.97 4.84 -7.16
C LEU A 49 3.34 4.89 -7.85
N HIS A 50 3.42 5.63 -8.94
CA HIS A 50 4.66 5.89 -9.65
C HIS A 50 4.57 7.23 -10.41
N ARG A 51 5.72 7.78 -10.85
CA ARG A 51 5.70 8.93 -11.74
C ARG A 51 5.21 8.52 -13.13
N ARG A 52 4.67 9.45 -13.86
CA ARG A 52 4.25 9.25 -15.26
C ARG A 52 5.41 8.83 -16.17
N SER A 53 6.64 9.24 -15.83
CA SER A 53 7.87 8.86 -16.52
C SER A 53 8.38 7.47 -16.17
N ASP A 54 7.91 6.86 -15.08
CA ASP A 54 8.35 5.55 -14.64
C ASP A 54 7.63 4.44 -15.43
N ALA A 55 8.28 3.27 -15.53
CA ALA A 55 7.60 2.09 -16.02
C ALA A 55 6.44 1.70 -15.09
N PRO A 56 5.24 1.41 -15.60
CA PRO A 56 4.12 0.96 -14.80
C PRO A 56 4.44 -0.38 -14.12
N PHE A 57 3.72 -0.66 -13.01
CA PHE A 57 3.81 -1.98 -12.39
C PHE A 57 3.12 -3.02 -13.26
N ASN A 58 3.78 -4.17 -13.45
CA ASN A 58 3.25 -5.32 -14.15
C ASN A 58 2.62 -6.32 -13.16
N PRO A 59 1.74 -7.24 -13.62
CA PRO A 59 1.27 -8.33 -12.80
C PRO A 59 2.42 -9.14 -12.19
N GLY A 60 2.39 -9.29 -10.86
CA GLY A 60 3.47 -9.97 -10.13
C GLY A 60 4.70 -9.12 -9.83
N ALA A 61 4.67 -7.83 -10.11
CA ALA A 61 5.75 -6.92 -9.71
C ALA A 61 5.98 -6.97 -8.20
N VAL A 62 7.24 -7.12 -7.80
CA VAL A 62 7.71 -7.15 -6.40
C VAL A 62 8.65 -5.98 -6.10
N ASP A 63 8.83 -5.11 -7.06
CA ASP A 63 9.64 -3.91 -6.98
C ASP A 63 8.83 -2.72 -6.42
N TYR A 64 9.51 -1.62 -6.17
CA TYR A 64 8.91 -0.39 -5.66
C TYR A 64 9.40 0.82 -6.45
N ARG A 65 8.71 1.93 -6.29
CA ARG A 65 9.13 3.25 -6.82
C ARG A 65 9.34 4.20 -5.65
N LEU A 66 10.39 5.01 -5.74
CA LEU A 66 10.65 6.08 -4.79
C LEU A 66 10.07 7.37 -5.34
N LEU A 67 9.12 7.93 -4.61
CA LEU A 67 8.56 9.24 -4.89
C LEU A 67 9.17 10.24 -3.90
N PRO A 68 9.78 11.34 -4.37
CA PRO A 68 10.20 12.42 -3.49
C PRO A 68 9.00 13.04 -2.78
N GLY A 69 9.21 13.57 -1.56
CA GLY A 69 8.15 14.23 -0.80
C GLY A 69 7.61 15.51 -1.45
N ASP A 70 8.35 16.08 -2.39
CA ASP A 70 7.99 17.28 -3.16
C ASP A 70 7.55 16.96 -4.60
N VAL A 71 7.21 15.68 -4.88
CA VAL A 71 6.73 15.30 -6.22
C VAL A 71 5.45 16.05 -6.58
N ASP A 72 5.37 16.55 -7.80
CA ASP A 72 4.13 17.11 -8.33
C ASP A 72 3.10 15.98 -8.49
N PHE A 73 1.98 16.07 -7.78
CA PHE A 73 0.92 15.06 -7.84
C PHE A 73 0.28 14.94 -9.22
N ALA A 74 0.33 15.97 -10.05
CA ALA A 74 -0.08 15.86 -11.44
C ALA A 74 0.76 14.88 -12.25
N ASP A 75 1.99 14.58 -11.77
CA ASP A 75 2.90 13.60 -12.36
C ASP A 75 2.74 12.20 -11.75
N VAL A 76 1.97 12.04 -10.69
CA VAL A 76 1.74 10.73 -10.04
C VAL A 76 0.63 9.96 -10.73
N VAL A 77 0.89 8.69 -10.99
CA VAL A 77 -0.05 7.76 -11.64
C VAL A 77 -0.23 6.52 -10.77
N VAL A 78 -1.42 5.94 -10.80
CA VAL A 78 -1.77 4.70 -10.10
C VAL A 78 -1.80 3.53 -11.09
N SER A 79 -0.95 2.52 -10.87
CA SER A 79 -0.91 1.26 -11.65
C SER A 79 -1.24 0.04 -10.79
N HIS A 80 -2.13 0.19 -9.82
CA HIS A 80 -2.51 -0.94 -8.96
C HIS A 80 -3.25 -2.02 -9.77
N ILE A 81 -2.81 -3.28 -9.63
CA ILE A 81 -3.25 -4.40 -10.48
C ILE A 81 -4.34 -5.24 -9.81
N SER A 82 -4.62 -5.01 -8.52
CA SER A 82 -5.65 -5.78 -7.81
C SER A 82 -7.04 -5.54 -8.40
N THR A 83 -7.80 -6.62 -8.59
CA THR A 83 -9.19 -6.57 -9.05
C THR A 83 -10.14 -6.00 -8.01
N ASN A 84 -9.75 -6.04 -6.73
CA ASN A 84 -10.56 -5.57 -5.60
C ASN A 84 -10.25 -4.11 -5.20
N PHE A 85 -9.44 -3.42 -6.01
CA PHE A 85 -9.07 -2.05 -5.73
C PHE A 85 -10.08 -1.08 -6.35
N ASP A 86 -10.75 -0.31 -5.52
CA ASP A 86 -11.61 0.76 -6.00
C ASP A 86 -10.76 1.94 -6.50
N ARG A 87 -10.80 2.17 -7.80
CA ARG A 87 -10.03 3.23 -8.47
C ARG A 87 -10.76 4.55 -8.56
N SER A 88 -12.05 4.58 -8.21
CA SER A 88 -12.88 5.77 -8.41
C SER A 88 -12.38 6.97 -7.62
N ALA A 89 -11.96 6.78 -6.38
CA ALA A 89 -11.42 7.83 -5.54
C ALA A 89 -10.08 8.37 -6.08
N PHE A 90 -9.20 7.48 -6.54
CA PHE A 90 -7.87 7.87 -7.05
C PHE A 90 -7.91 8.55 -8.43
N GLN A 91 -8.93 8.28 -9.22
CA GLN A 91 -9.14 9.01 -10.49
C GLN A 91 -9.53 10.46 -10.25
N GLN A 92 -10.16 10.76 -9.12
CA GLN A 92 -10.62 12.08 -8.76
C GLN A 92 -9.55 12.89 -8.03
N ASP A 93 -8.83 12.27 -7.12
CA ASP A 93 -7.78 12.93 -6.33
C ASP A 93 -6.70 11.94 -5.88
N PRO A 94 -5.55 11.89 -6.55
CA PRO A 94 -4.42 11.07 -6.13
C PRO A 94 -3.84 11.49 -4.78
N ASN A 95 -4.17 12.69 -4.27
CA ASN A 95 -3.72 13.18 -2.97
C ASN A 95 -4.44 12.51 -1.78
N ILE A 96 -5.54 11.80 -1.99
CA ILE A 96 -6.30 11.16 -0.90
C ILE A 96 -5.40 10.29 0.00
N GLN A 97 -4.35 9.69 -0.54
CA GLN A 97 -3.41 8.90 0.28
C GLN A 97 -2.43 9.73 1.08
N THR A 98 -2.14 10.96 0.68
CA THR A 98 -1.15 11.81 1.34
C THR A 98 -1.77 12.76 2.36
N HIS A 99 -3.02 13.17 2.17
CA HIS A 99 -3.73 14.05 3.10
C HIS A 99 -4.22 13.38 4.39
N GLN A 100 -4.15 12.06 4.50
CA GLN A 100 -4.53 11.36 5.74
C GLN A 100 -3.43 11.38 6.82
N LEU A 101 -2.35 12.11 6.62
CA LEU A 101 -1.16 12.09 7.48
C LEU A 101 -0.76 13.47 8.04
N ASP A 102 -1.56 14.51 7.80
CA ASP A 102 -1.38 15.83 8.43
C ASP A 102 -2.06 15.92 9.79
#